data_c60326540f06904e8aa4f16388499420
#
_entry.id   c60326540f06904e8aa4f16388499420
#
_cell.length_a   1.000
_cell.length_b   1.000
_cell.length_c   1.000
_cell.angle_alpha   90.00
_cell.angle_beta   90.00
_cell.angle_gamma   90.00
#
_symmetry.space_group_name_H-M   'P 1'
#
loop_
_entity.id
_entity.type
_entity.pdbx_description
1 polymer ?
#
loop_
_entity_poly.entity_id
_entity_poly.type
_entity_poly.pdbx_seq_one_letter_code
_entity_poly.pdbx_strand_id
1 'polypeptide(L)'
;MNLISKAFLPIILTLSFNISADNHNEAPTYLPLEGFACNYNSGKDMSDLSKATDKWNDYVDETDVQYNAWIFTPYFYSEEQAADTYWIGVAPTWEELMRGAETMAAPKGQKIQAEFDKVSSCYDHSNWGLEIVRSSAELGDGLVTIQWCTLTEGTTNDQILAADKKLNAFMDQGGSTGGVSRWWPGSGIPSRFDADLLWVQSAESMTAWGKGVDQAVNGGGNQVAQELYGDLMTCTNRE
;
A
#
# COMPACT_ATOMS: atom_id res chain seq x y z
N MET A 1 12.95 17.63 48.33
CA MET A 1 13.05 18.21 46.98
C MET A 1 12.66 17.09 46.02
N ASN A 2 11.35 16.97 45.74
CA ASN A 2 10.76 15.87 44.98
C ASN A 2 10.63 16.27 43.51
N LEU A 3 11.43 15.63 42.64
CA LEU A 3 11.24 15.72 41.21
C LEU A 3 10.10 14.76 40.79
N ILE A 4 8.98 15.33 40.41
CA ILE A 4 7.89 14.60 39.74
C ILE A 4 8.21 14.57 38.26
N SER A 5 8.68 13.42 37.81
CA SER A 5 8.81 13.11 36.39
C SER A 5 7.41 12.91 35.78
N LYS A 6 6.97 13.83 34.95
CA LYS A 6 5.77 13.64 34.12
C LYS A 6 6.15 12.82 32.92
N ALA A 7 5.85 11.53 32.95
CA ALA A 7 5.85 10.68 31.77
C ALA A 7 4.67 11.11 30.87
N PHE A 8 4.96 11.73 29.74
CA PHE A 8 4.02 11.89 28.65
C PHE A 8 3.90 10.54 27.95
N LEU A 9 2.74 9.93 28.07
CA LEU A 9 2.35 8.75 27.28
C LEU A 9 1.78 9.28 25.96
N PRO A 10 2.34 8.97 24.79
CA PRO A 10 1.69 9.30 23.53
C PRO A 10 0.42 8.44 23.44
N ILE A 11 -0.73 9.08 23.37
CA ILE A 11 -1.99 8.44 22.99
C ILE A 11 -1.91 8.22 21.50
N ILE A 12 -1.48 7.02 21.09
CA ILE A 12 -1.62 6.55 19.72
C ILE A 12 -3.12 6.28 19.54
N LEU A 13 -3.80 7.20 18.88
CA LEU A 13 -5.17 6.99 18.43
C LEU A 13 -5.10 6.05 17.21
N THR A 14 -5.02 4.75 17.48
CA THR A 14 -5.21 3.72 16.45
C THR A 14 -6.68 3.75 16.04
N LEU A 15 -7.01 4.49 14.99
CA LEU A 15 -8.24 4.30 14.24
C LEU A 15 -8.18 2.91 13.60
N SER A 16 -8.58 1.90 14.37
CA SER A 16 -8.80 0.57 13.85
C SER A 16 -10.01 0.64 12.93
N PHE A 17 -9.79 0.76 11.64
CA PHE A 17 -10.82 0.43 10.66
C PHE A 17 -11.09 -1.07 10.81
N ASN A 18 -12.14 -1.43 11.53
CA ASN A 18 -12.68 -2.78 11.50
C ASN A 18 -13.33 -3.00 10.12
N ILE A 19 -12.52 -3.19 9.10
CA ILE A 19 -12.97 -3.71 7.83
C ILE A 19 -13.08 -5.22 8.03
N SER A 20 -14.26 -5.65 8.48
CA SER A 20 -14.57 -7.08 8.55
C SER A 20 -14.61 -7.63 7.15
N ALA A 21 -13.58 -8.38 6.76
CA ALA A 21 -13.50 -9.11 5.50
C ALA A 21 -14.47 -10.32 5.42
N ASP A 22 -15.42 -10.43 6.36
CA ASP A 22 -16.23 -11.64 6.53
C ASP A 22 -17.61 -11.66 5.84
N ASN A 23 -17.97 -10.64 5.04
CA ASN A 23 -19.23 -10.65 4.29
C ASN A 23 -19.01 -10.91 2.80
N HIS A 24 -18.75 -12.17 2.47
CA HIS A 24 -18.45 -12.66 1.12
C HIS A 24 -19.64 -12.66 0.12
N ASN A 25 -20.74 -11.96 0.39
CA ASN A 25 -21.87 -11.77 -0.51
C ASN A 25 -22.09 -10.29 -0.92
N GLU A 26 -21.27 -9.37 -0.43
CA GLU A 26 -21.31 -7.97 -0.84
C GLU A 26 -20.34 -7.71 -1.99
N ALA A 27 -20.68 -6.79 -2.88
CA ALA A 27 -19.77 -6.35 -3.92
C ALA A 27 -18.46 -5.82 -3.29
N PRO A 28 -17.30 -6.05 -3.91
CA PRO A 28 -16.03 -5.59 -3.35
C PRO A 28 -16.07 -4.08 -3.14
N THR A 29 -15.58 -3.64 -1.98
CA THR A 29 -15.43 -2.22 -1.67
C THR A 29 -14.02 -1.79 -2.09
N TYR A 30 -13.96 -0.74 -2.90
CA TYR A 30 -12.70 -0.16 -3.37
C TYR A 30 -12.40 1.11 -2.59
N LEU A 31 -11.31 1.11 -1.83
CA LEU A 31 -10.79 2.32 -1.21
C LEU A 31 -9.97 3.12 -2.23
N PRO A 32 -10.01 4.45 -2.21
CA PRO A 32 -9.12 5.24 -3.03
C PRO A 32 -7.69 5.14 -2.52
N LEU A 33 -6.79 4.83 -3.45
CA LEU A 33 -5.35 4.85 -3.24
C LEU A 33 -4.74 5.79 -4.26
N GLU A 34 -3.78 6.62 -3.84
CA GLU A 34 -2.91 7.35 -4.76
C GLU A 34 -1.46 6.96 -4.58
N GLY A 35 -0.70 7.06 -5.66
CA GLY A 35 0.71 6.76 -5.69
C GLY A 35 1.49 7.83 -6.43
N PHE A 36 2.62 8.24 -5.85
CA PHE A 36 3.60 9.09 -6.52
C PHE A 36 4.91 8.34 -6.63
N ALA A 37 5.55 8.39 -7.80
CA ALA A 37 6.89 7.88 -8.00
C ALA A 37 7.87 9.07 -8.04
N CYS A 38 8.87 9.08 -7.15
CA CYS A 38 9.71 10.24 -6.92
C CYS A 38 11.19 9.87 -6.87
N ASN A 39 12.04 10.79 -7.34
CA ASN A 39 13.48 10.72 -7.19
C ASN A 39 13.97 11.83 -6.27
N TYR A 40 15.02 11.57 -5.49
CA TYR A 40 15.64 12.59 -4.67
C TYR A 40 16.31 13.66 -5.53
N ASN A 41 16.18 14.90 -5.11
CA ASN A 41 16.95 15.99 -5.67
C ASN A 41 18.46 15.83 -5.31
N SER A 42 19.33 16.44 -6.09
CA SER A 42 20.78 16.32 -5.88
C SER A 42 21.20 16.61 -4.44
N GLY A 43 21.90 15.65 -3.82
CA GLY A 43 22.37 15.72 -2.45
C GLY A 43 21.30 15.57 -1.36
N LYS A 44 20.10 15.07 -1.73
CA LYS A 44 19.00 14.75 -0.83
C LYS A 44 18.87 13.25 -0.63
N ASP A 45 18.23 12.86 0.48
CA ASP A 45 18.02 11.47 0.86
C ASP A 45 16.76 11.29 1.71
N MET A 46 16.54 10.06 2.20
CA MET A 46 15.42 9.71 3.09
C MET A 46 15.40 10.55 4.38
N SER A 47 16.54 10.96 4.92
CA SER A 47 16.59 11.79 6.13
C SER A 47 16.02 13.19 5.89
N ASP A 48 16.22 13.74 4.68
CA ASP A 48 15.61 15.01 4.29
C ASP A 48 14.11 14.84 4.03
N LEU A 49 13.71 13.72 3.39
CA LEU A 49 12.30 13.40 3.15
C LEU A 49 11.53 13.23 4.46
N SER A 50 12.11 12.54 5.45
CA SER A 50 11.50 12.38 6.79
C SER A 50 11.19 13.74 7.43
N LYS A 51 12.08 14.74 7.32
CA LYS A 51 11.84 16.09 7.86
C LYS A 51 10.69 16.82 7.16
N ALA A 52 10.52 16.59 5.86
CA ALA A 52 9.37 17.13 5.12
C ALA A 52 8.08 16.41 5.52
N THR A 53 8.14 15.09 5.73
CA THR A 53 7.02 14.27 6.21
C THR A 53 6.59 14.66 7.62
N ASP A 54 7.52 14.96 8.54
CA ASP A 54 7.17 15.45 9.88
C ASP A 54 6.32 16.73 9.81
N LYS A 55 6.70 17.69 8.95
CA LYS A 55 5.93 18.92 8.74
C LYS A 55 4.57 18.67 8.11
N TRP A 56 4.48 17.67 7.23
CA TRP A 56 3.22 17.25 6.62
C TRP A 56 2.32 16.60 7.68
N ASN A 57 2.83 15.74 8.54
CA ASN A 57 2.10 15.14 9.65
C ASN A 57 1.52 16.23 10.57
N ASP A 58 2.36 17.19 11.02
CA ASP A 58 1.91 18.32 11.83
C ASP A 58 0.78 19.11 11.13
N TYR A 59 0.86 19.26 9.82
CA TYR A 59 -0.16 19.95 9.04
C TYR A 59 -1.45 19.16 8.91
N VAL A 60 -1.38 17.87 8.63
CA VAL A 60 -2.56 16.99 8.51
C VAL A 60 -3.29 16.88 9.85
N ASP A 61 -2.55 16.79 10.97
CA ASP A 61 -3.12 16.75 12.33
C ASP A 61 -3.92 18.02 12.67
N GLU A 62 -3.65 19.16 12.01
CA GLU A 62 -4.43 20.41 12.17
C GLU A 62 -5.69 20.42 11.28
N THR A 63 -5.89 19.41 10.45
CA THR A 63 -7.01 19.29 9.53
C THR A 63 -7.87 18.10 9.90
N ASP A 64 -9.14 18.07 9.46
CA ASP A 64 -10.02 16.93 9.63
C ASP A 64 -9.90 15.90 8.46
N VAL A 65 -8.82 15.96 7.67
CA VAL A 65 -8.61 15.06 6.52
C VAL A 65 -8.22 13.69 7.02
N GLN A 66 -8.97 12.68 6.61
CA GLN A 66 -8.67 11.28 6.90
C GLN A 66 -7.83 10.68 5.76
N TYR A 67 -6.51 10.62 5.97
CA TYR A 67 -5.58 10.13 4.97
C TYR A 67 -4.38 9.49 5.66
N ASN A 68 -4.07 8.27 5.25
CA ASN A 68 -2.88 7.55 5.72
C ASN A 68 -1.89 7.41 4.56
N ALA A 69 -0.61 7.59 4.82
CA ALA A 69 0.42 7.44 3.82
C ALA A 69 1.61 6.64 4.31
N TRP A 70 2.27 6.00 3.35
CA TRP A 70 3.52 5.24 3.53
C TRP A 70 4.52 5.67 2.47
N ILE A 71 5.79 5.65 2.85
CA ILE A 71 6.90 5.80 1.91
C ILE A 71 7.49 4.41 1.67
N PHE A 72 7.40 3.95 0.41
CA PHE A 72 8.07 2.72 -0.01
C PHE A 72 9.41 3.06 -0.62
N THR A 73 10.43 2.29 -0.24
CA THR A 73 11.77 2.35 -0.84
C THR A 73 12.12 1.00 -1.42
N PRO A 74 12.70 0.92 -2.62
CA PRO A 74 13.15 -0.33 -3.19
C PRO A 74 14.16 -1.02 -2.27
N TYR A 75 13.87 -2.26 -1.88
CA TYR A 75 14.80 -3.09 -1.11
C TYR A 75 15.49 -4.12 -2.00
N PHE A 76 14.71 -4.84 -2.82
CA PHE A 76 15.21 -5.62 -3.93
C PHE A 76 15.03 -4.79 -5.20
N TYR A 77 16.10 -4.52 -5.91
CA TYR A 77 16.06 -3.62 -7.08
C TYR A 77 17.02 -4.09 -8.17
N SER A 78 16.72 -3.69 -9.40
CA SER A 78 17.59 -3.85 -10.55
C SER A 78 18.05 -2.47 -11.07
N GLU A 79 18.91 -2.45 -12.07
CA GLU A 79 19.31 -1.23 -12.77
C GLU A 79 18.15 -0.51 -13.50
N GLU A 80 17.02 -1.21 -13.69
CA GLU A 80 15.81 -0.67 -14.30
C GLU A 80 14.90 0.06 -13.30
N GLN A 81 15.24 0.04 -12.01
CA GLN A 81 14.47 0.72 -10.98
C GLN A 81 14.41 2.22 -11.24
N ALA A 82 13.20 2.75 -11.50
CA ALA A 82 13.01 4.11 -11.99
C ALA A 82 12.88 5.16 -10.87
N ALA A 83 12.45 4.77 -9.67
CA ALA A 83 12.20 5.69 -8.57
C ALA A 83 13.03 5.35 -7.34
N ASP A 84 13.48 6.39 -6.62
CA ASP A 84 14.11 6.24 -5.31
C ASP A 84 13.09 5.94 -4.23
N THR A 85 11.88 6.52 -4.35
CA THR A 85 10.80 6.37 -3.39
C THR A 85 9.43 6.39 -4.07
N TYR A 86 8.46 5.74 -3.40
CA TYR A 86 7.05 5.84 -3.74
C TYR A 86 6.28 6.33 -2.51
N TRP A 87 5.49 7.39 -2.69
CA TRP A 87 4.48 7.78 -1.72
C TRP A 87 3.19 7.07 -2.06
N ILE A 88 2.65 6.31 -1.11
CA ILE A 88 1.39 5.60 -1.27
C ILE A 88 0.44 6.12 -0.21
N GLY A 89 -0.67 6.70 -0.65
CA GLY A 89 -1.69 7.29 0.20
C GLY A 89 -3.04 6.60 0.05
N VAL A 90 -3.77 6.44 1.14
CA VAL A 90 -5.11 5.83 1.17
C VAL A 90 -6.05 6.69 2.00
N ALA A 91 -7.25 6.93 1.49
CA ALA A 91 -8.34 7.59 2.20
C ALA A 91 -9.55 6.65 2.33
N PRO A 92 -10.47 6.89 3.28
CA PRO A 92 -11.65 6.04 3.45
C PRO A 92 -12.67 6.16 2.30
N THR A 93 -12.69 7.29 1.60
CA THR A 93 -13.57 7.55 0.46
C THR A 93 -12.89 8.41 -0.59
N TRP A 94 -13.38 8.36 -1.83
CA TRP A 94 -12.92 9.25 -2.91
C TRP A 94 -13.14 10.74 -2.59
N GLU A 95 -14.19 11.07 -1.86
CA GLU A 95 -14.44 12.43 -1.38
C GLU A 95 -13.33 12.89 -0.42
N GLU A 96 -12.94 12.05 0.54
CA GLU A 96 -11.86 12.33 1.48
C GLU A 96 -10.51 12.48 0.77
N LEU A 97 -10.21 11.63 -0.22
CA LEU A 97 -9.00 11.77 -1.02
C LEU A 97 -8.95 13.14 -1.71
N MET A 98 -10.08 13.55 -2.35
CA MET A 98 -10.14 14.85 -3.03
C MET A 98 -10.14 16.02 -2.05
N ARG A 99 -10.75 15.88 -0.88
CA ARG A 99 -10.66 16.89 0.19
C ARG A 99 -9.23 17.10 0.68
N GLY A 100 -8.46 16.00 0.78
CA GLY A 100 -7.02 16.05 1.03
C GLY A 100 -6.26 16.84 -0.03
N ALA A 101 -6.54 16.56 -1.31
CA ALA A 101 -5.94 17.27 -2.43
C ALA A 101 -6.28 18.80 -2.42
N GLU A 102 -7.53 19.17 -2.14
CA GLU A 102 -7.94 20.57 -2.00
C GLU A 102 -7.22 21.24 -0.82
N THR A 103 -7.08 20.53 0.30
CA THR A 103 -6.36 21.02 1.48
C THR A 103 -4.89 21.28 1.14
N MET A 104 -4.23 20.40 0.40
CA MET A 104 -2.86 20.59 -0.07
C MET A 104 -2.74 21.71 -1.10
N ALA A 105 -3.77 21.97 -1.91
CA ALA A 105 -3.81 23.09 -2.85
C ALA A 105 -4.02 24.45 -2.18
N ALA A 106 -4.48 24.51 -0.93
CA ALA A 106 -4.65 25.75 -0.17
C ALA A 106 -3.28 26.40 0.18
N PRO A 107 -3.23 27.72 0.47
CA PRO A 107 -1.95 28.42 0.69
C PRO A 107 -1.03 27.84 1.77
N LYS A 108 -1.59 27.19 2.80
CA LYS A 108 -0.81 26.52 3.83
C LYS A 108 -0.26 25.20 3.32
N GLY A 109 -1.09 24.39 2.63
CA GLY A 109 -0.69 23.13 2.00
C GLY A 109 0.39 23.33 0.93
N GLN A 110 0.31 24.40 0.13
CA GLN A 110 1.34 24.74 -0.85
C GLN A 110 2.71 25.01 -0.21
N LYS A 111 2.75 25.56 1.03
CA LYS A 111 4.02 25.72 1.76
C LYS A 111 4.60 24.39 2.20
N ILE A 112 3.73 23.43 2.55
CA ILE A 112 4.16 22.07 2.89
C ILE A 112 4.64 21.36 1.62
N GLN A 113 3.91 21.48 0.50
CA GLN A 113 4.36 20.94 -0.79
C GLN A 113 5.75 21.47 -1.18
N ALA A 114 6.00 22.76 -0.98
CA ALA A 114 7.31 23.36 -1.25
C ALA A 114 8.45 22.79 -0.38
N GLU A 115 8.18 22.17 0.77
CA GLU A 115 9.20 21.46 1.55
C GLU A 115 9.54 20.12 0.88
N PHE A 116 8.54 19.38 0.37
CA PHE A 116 8.77 18.18 -0.44
C PHE A 116 9.53 18.51 -1.74
N ASP A 117 9.16 19.56 -2.44
CA ASP A 117 9.78 19.98 -3.71
C ASP A 117 11.28 20.31 -3.57
N LYS A 118 11.73 20.69 -2.36
CA LYS A 118 13.17 20.89 -2.08
C LYS A 118 13.93 19.57 -1.98
N VAL A 119 13.24 18.48 -1.69
CA VAL A 119 13.82 17.17 -1.38
C VAL A 119 13.73 16.21 -2.53
N SER A 120 12.58 16.18 -3.19
CA SER A 120 12.29 15.20 -4.24
C SER A 120 11.48 15.80 -5.37
N SER A 121 11.54 15.14 -6.52
CA SER A 121 10.75 15.47 -7.71
C SER A 121 9.98 14.22 -8.14
N CYS A 122 8.66 14.31 -8.16
CA CYS A 122 7.80 13.20 -8.58
C CYS A 122 7.44 13.34 -10.06
N TYR A 123 7.55 12.25 -10.79
CA TYR A 123 7.31 12.22 -12.23
C TYR A 123 6.05 11.43 -12.62
N ASP A 124 5.52 10.62 -11.70
CA ASP A 124 4.23 9.95 -11.85
C ASP A 124 3.33 10.28 -10.66
N HIS A 125 2.05 10.48 -10.94
CA HIS A 125 0.98 10.59 -9.95
C HIS A 125 -0.24 9.86 -10.51
N SER A 126 -0.64 8.79 -9.83
CA SER A 126 -1.75 7.93 -10.26
C SER A 126 -2.67 7.62 -9.10
N ASN A 127 -3.93 7.32 -9.41
CA ASN A 127 -4.86 6.77 -8.44
C ASN A 127 -5.34 5.37 -8.82
N TRP A 128 -5.76 4.62 -7.83
CA TRP A 128 -6.12 3.22 -7.92
C TRP A 128 -7.32 2.92 -7.02
N GLY A 129 -8.11 1.93 -7.40
CA GLY A 129 -9.08 1.31 -6.49
C GLY A 129 -8.39 0.21 -5.69
N LEU A 130 -8.18 0.43 -4.40
CA LEU A 130 -7.61 -0.58 -3.50
C LEU A 130 -8.70 -1.54 -3.04
N GLU A 131 -8.57 -2.82 -3.37
CA GLU A 131 -9.41 -3.90 -2.88
C GLU A 131 -8.63 -4.75 -1.88
N ILE A 132 -9.15 -4.89 -0.66
CA ILE A 132 -8.53 -5.71 0.38
C ILE A 132 -9.01 -7.16 0.24
N VAL A 133 -8.10 -8.06 -0.13
CA VAL A 133 -8.35 -9.51 -0.19
C VAL A 133 -8.13 -10.16 1.18
N ARG A 134 -7.10 -9.69 1.89
CA ARG A 134 -6.74 -10.09 3.23
C ARG A 134 -6.08 -8.91 3.96
N SER A 135 -6.59 -8.57 5.13
CA SER A 135 -5.96 -7.56 5.96
C SER A 135 -4.64 -8.07 6.54
N SER A 136 -3.62 -7.21 6.62
CA SER A 136 -2.43 -7.47 7.42
C SER A 136 -2.77 -7.36 8.90
N ALA A 137 -2.08 -8.14 9.74
CA ALA A 137 -2.25 -8.05 11.19
C ALA A 137 -1.81 -6.68 11.73
N GLU A 138 -0.76 -6.11 11.15
CA GLU A 138 -0.26 -4.78 11.47
C GLU A 138 0.17 -4.05 10.19
N LEU A 139 -0.05 -2.73 10.17
CA LEU A 139 0.47 -1.83 9.14
C LEU A 139 1.62 -1.05 9.78
N GLY A 140 2.85 -1.48 9.53
CA GLY A 140 4.06 -0.87 10.08
C GLY A 140 5.19 -0.88 9.06
N ASP A 141 6.42 -0.77 9.57
CA ASP A 141 7.66 -0.85 8.79
C ASP A 141 7.88 -2.29 8.31
N GLY A 142 7.20 -2.65 7.24
CA GLY A 142 7.20 -3.99 6.67
C GLY A 142 7.80 -4.05 5.27
N LEU A 143 7.51 -5.12 4.58
CA LEU A 143 7.91 -5.32 3.19
C LEU A 143 6.67 -5.54 2.33
N VAL A 144 6.66 -4.91 1.16
CA VAL A 144 5.61 -5.05 0.16
C VAL A 144 6.23 -5.64 -1.11
N THR A 145 5.54 -6.59 -1.71
CA THR A 145 5.87 -7.12 -3.04
C THR A 145 4.71 -6.88 -4.00
N ILE A 146 5.03 -6.49 -5.22
CA ILE A 146 4.06 -6.10 -6.24
C ILE A 146 4.25 -6.99 -7.46
N GLN A 147 3.15 -7.44 -8.05
CA GLN A 147 3.11 -8.16 -9.33
C GLN A 147 2.09 -7.50 -10.23
N TRP A 148 2.40 -7.39 -11.50
CA TRP A 148 1.45 -6.94 -12.51
C TRP A 148 0.68 -8.17 -13.01
N CYS A 149 -0.65 -8.12 -12.96
CA CYS A 149 -1.48 -9.25 -13.32
C CYS A 149 -2.48 -8.90 -14.42
N THR A 150 -2.58 -9.78 -15.40
CA THR A 150 -3.56 -9.69 -16.49
C THR A 150 -4.59 -10.80 -16.32
N LEU A 151 -5.87 -10.44 -16.34
CA LEU A 151 -6.98 -11.38 -16.24
C LEU A 151 -7.12 -12.22 -17.50
N THR A 152 -7.45 -13.48 -17.33
CA THR A 152 -7.86 -14.35 -18.44
C THR A 152 -9.24 -13.90 -18.95
N GLU A 153 -9.41 -13.86 -20.26
CA GLU A 153 -10.68 -13.51 -20.87
C GLU A 153 -11.84 -14.38 -20.34
N GLY A 154 -12.92 -13.74 -19.91
CA GLY A 154 -14.07 -14.41 -19.32
C GLY A 154 -13.96 -14.71 -17.82
N THR A 155 -12.87 -14.36 -17.16
CA THR A 155 -12.77 -14.43 -15.70
C THR A 155 -13.83 -13.55 -15.04
N THR A 156 -14.56 -14.10 -14.08
CA THR A 156 -15.62 -13.41 -13.34
C THR A 156 -15.19 -13.08 -11.92
N ASN A 157 -15.81 -12.05 -11.34
CA ASN A 157 -15.60 -11.70 -9.92
C ASN A 157 -15.88 -12.86 -8.98
N ASP A 158 -16.91 -13.64 -9.23
CA ASP A 158 -17.28 -14.78 -8.37
C ASP A 158 -16.18 -15.86 -8.36
N GLN A 159 -15.51 -16.09 -9.48
CA GLN A 159 -14.38 -17.01 -9.57
C GLN A 159 -13.19 -16.50 -8.75
N ILE A 160 -12.88 -15.21 -8.87
CA ILE A 160 -11.79 -14.57 -8.11
C ILE A 160 -12.08 -14.63 -6.61
N LEU A 161 -13.28 -14.24 -6.17
CA LEU A 161 -13.68 -14.29 -4.77
C LEU A 161 -13.68 -15.71 -4.19
N ALA A 162 -14.03 -16.73 -5.00
CA ALA A 162 -13.95 -18.11 -4.57
C ALA A 162 -12.50 -18.59 -4.40
N ALA A 163 -11.59 -18.11 -5.24
CA ALA A 163 -10.15 -18.38 -5.12
C ALA A 163 -9.58 -17.68 -3.87
N ASP A 164 -9.94 -16.42 -3.63
CA ASP A 164 -9.53 -15.64 -2.47
C ASP A 164 -9.86 -16.33 -1.14
N LYS A 165 -11.08 -16.87 -1.01
CA LYS A 165 -11.49 -17.62 0.18
C LYS A 165 -10.57 -18.81 0.47
N LYS A 166 -10.20 -19.54 -0.57
CA LYS A 166 -9.32 -20.70 -0.45
C LYS A 166 -7.88 -20.29 -0.14
N LEU A 167 -7.40 -19.21 -0.77
CA LEU A 167 -6.08 -18.65 -0.47
C LEU A 167 -6.01 -18.20 1.00
N ASN A 168 -6.99 -17.46 1.47
CA ASN A 168 -7.05 -16.99 2.86
C ASN A 168 -7.05 -18.16 3.85
N ALA A 169 -7.83 -19.21 3.59
CA ALA A 169 -7.84 -20.44 4.41
C ALA A 169 -6.46 -21.14 4.42
N PHE A 170 -5.77 -21.20 3.29
CA PHE A 170 -4.41 -21.74 3.22
C PHE A 170 -3.42 -20.89 4.02
N MET A 171 -3.47 -19.56 3.88
CA MET A 171 -2.61 -18.63 4.63
C MET A 171 -2.86 -18.72 6.14
N ASP A 172 -4.12 -18.87 6.57
CA ASP A 172 -4.48 -19.04 7.99
C ASP A 172 -3.92 -20.34 8.56
N GLN A 173 -4.02 -21.45 7.83
CA GLN A 173 -3.44 -22.74 8.23
C GLN A 173 -1.92 -22.66 8.36
N GLY A 174 -1.27 -21.84 7.53
CA GLY A 174 0.17 -21.59 7.59
C GLY A 174 0.58 -20.55 8.66
N GLY A 175 -0.37 -19.98 9.39
CA GLY A 175 -0.11 -18.94 10.41
C GLY A 175 0.44 -17.62 9.81
N SER A 176 0.08 -17.31 8.56
CA SER A 176 0.50 -16.07 7.91
C SER A 176 -0.22 -14.87 8.51
N THR A 177 0.54 -13.81 8.85
CA THR A 177 0.04 -12.50 9.32
C THR A 177 0.01 -11.46 8.18
N GLY A 178 0.53 -11.81 7.01
CA GLY A 178 0.64 -10.90 5.86
C GLY A 178 -0.71 -10.54 5.24
N GLY A 179 -0.75 -9.37 4.62
CA GLY A 179 -1.88 -8.86 3.85
C GLY A 179 -1.79 -9.19 2.36
N VAL A 180 -2.94 -9.18 1.70
CA VAL A 180 -3.07 -9.30 0.24
C VAL A 180 -4.07 -8.26 -0.24
N SER A 181 -3.73 -7.52 -1.28
CA SER A 181 -4.64 -6.57 -1.91
C SER A 181 -4.50 -6.58 -3.43
N ARG A 182 -5.51 -6.06 -4.11
CA ARG A 182 -5.49 -5.75 -5.54
C ARG A 182 -5.64 -4.25 -5.72
N TRP A 183 -4.81 -3.68 -6.57
CA TRP A 183 -4.92 -2.27 -6.93
C TRP A 183 -5.37 -2.19 -8.39
N TRP A 184 -6.57 -1.69 -8.58
CA TRP A 184 -7.21 -1.56 -9.88
C TRP A 184 -6.90 -0.19 -10.47
N PRO A 185 -6.45 -0.10 -11.73
CA PRO A 185 -6.03 1.16 -12.32
C PRO A 185 -7.18 2.18 -12.41
N GLY A 186 -6.91 3.40 -11.97
CA GLY A 186 -7.77 4.57 -12.09
C GLY A 186 -7.23 5.59 -13.09
N SER A 187 -6.94 6.80 -12.63
CA SER A 187 -6.41 7.89 -13.46
C SER A 187 -4.90 8.06 -13.28
N GLY A 188 -4.23 8.61 -14.29
CA GLY A 188 -2.79 8.89 -14.22
C GLY A 188 -1.90 7.65 -14.34
N ILE A 189 -2.46 6.54 -14.80
CA ILE A 189 -1.71 5.28 -14.94
C ILE A 189 -0.68 5.42 -16.06
N PRO A 190 0.60 5.10 -15.81
CA PRO A 190 1.65 5.18 -16.81
C PRO A 190 1.37 4.27 -18.01
N SER A 191 1.66 4.73 -19.21
CA SER A 191 1.46 3.94 -20.45
C SER A 191 2.28 2.64 -20.51
N ARG A 192 3.32 2.52 -19.69
CA ARG A 192 4.11 1.29 -19.54
C ARG A 192 3.40 0.20 -18.72
N PHE A 193 2.34 0.56 -17.99
CA PHE A 193 1.53 -0.41 -17.25
C PHE A 193 0.63 -1.16 -18.24
N ASP A 194 1.03 -2.39 -18.58
CA ASP A 194 0.33 -3.28 -19.50
C ASP A 194 -0.21 -4.49 -18.70
N ALA A 195 -1.18 -4.21 -17.84
CA ALA A 195 -1.84 -5.19 -16.99
C ALA A 195 -3.22 -4.68 -16.55
N ASP A 196 -4.05 -5.56 -15.98
CA ASP A 196 -5.38 -5.20 -15.50
C ASP A 196 -5.36 -4.73 -14.04
N LEU A 197 -4.40 -5.23 -13.25
CA LEU A 197 -4.29 -4.90 -11.83
C LEU A 197 -2.87 -5.13 -11.28
N LEU A 198 -2.59 -4.54 -10.12
CA LEU A 198 -1.46 -4.91 -9.28
C LEU A 198 -1.93 -5.89 -8.21
N TRP A 199 -1.24 -7.03 -8.08
CA TRP A 199 -1.37 -7.94 -6.95
C TRP A 199 -0.29 -7.59 -5.94
N VAL A 200 -0.72 -7.17 -4.75
CA VAL A 200 0.16 -6.61 -3.72
C VAL A 200 0.09 -7.48 -2.47
N GLN A 201 1.25 -7.94 -2.01
CA GLN A 201 1.39 -8.69 -0.77
C GLN A 201 2.21 -7.86 0.21
N SER A 202 1.77 -7.78 1.46
CA SER A 202 2.46 -7.08 2.53
C SER A 202 2.83 -8.04 3.66
N ALA A 203 3.94 -7.76 4.32
CA ALA A 203 4.37 -8.44 5.52
C ALA A 203 4.82 -7.42 6.56
N GLU A 204 4.51 -7.65 7.83
CA GLU A 204 4.81 -6.75 8.96
C GLU A 204 6.31 -6.58 9.25
N SER A 205 7.16 -7.47 8.71
CA SER A 205 8.61 -7.41 8.86
C SER A 205 9.30 -8.24 7.77
N MET A 206 10.61 -8.02 7.59
CA MET A 206 11.47 -8.85 6.74
C MET A 206 11.43 -10.33 7.13
N THR A 207 11.40 -10.64 8.43
CA THR A 207 11.30 -12.01 8.92
C THR A 207 9.95 -12.63 8.61
N ALA A 208 8.85 -11.88 8.75
CA ALA A 208 7.51 -12.33 8.37
C ALA A 208 7.41 -12.56 6.86
N TRP A 209 8.00 -11.69 6.05
CA TRP A 209 8.11 -11.89 4.62
C TRP A 209 8.88 -13.17 4.26
N GLY A 210 10.05 -13.40 4.90
CA GLY A 210 10.83 -14.61 4.69
C GLY A 210 10.06 -15.88 5.01
N LYS A 211 9.28 -15.91 6.11
CA LYS A 211 8.37 -17.02 6.43
C LYS A 211 7.31 -17.24 5.35
N GLY A 212 6.74 -16.14 4.82
CA GLY A 212 5.78 -16.19 3.71
C GLY A 212 6.41 -16.80 2.45
N VAL A 213 7.66 -16.45 2.12
CA VAL A 213 8.40 -17.03 1.00
C VAL A 213 8.67 -18.51 1.23
N ASP A 214 9.08 -18.91 2.44
CA ASP A 214 9.25 -20.33 2.77
C ASP A 214 7.96 -21.12 2.61
N GLN A 215 6.84 -20.57 3.06
CA GLN A 215 5.52 -21.18 2.87
C GLN A 215 5.13 -21.25 1.38
N ALA A 216 5.42 -20.21 0.60
CA ALA A 216 5.13 -20.18 -0.83
C ALA A 216 5.98 -21.22 -1.59
N VAL A 217 7.29 -21.27 -1.33
CA VAL A 217 8.24 -22.08 -2.11
C VAL A 217 8.31 -23.53 -1.59
N ASN A 218 8.44 -23.69 -0.26
CA ASN A 218 8.70 -24.98 0.38
C ASN A 218 7.43 -25.60 0.98
N GLY A 219 6.43 -24.77 1.33
CA GLY A 219 5.16 -25.18 1.93
C GLY A 219 4.02 -25.43 0.94
N GLY A 220 4.30 -25.43 -0.38
CA GLY A 220 3.30 -25.68 -1.43
C GLY A 220 2.44 -24.47 -1.82
N GLY A 221 2.69 -23.29 -1.27
CA GLY A 221 1.88 -22.09 -1.53
C GLY A 221 1.86 -21.68 -3.00
N ASN A 222 2.99 -21.80 -3.72
CA ASN A 222 3.04 -21.50 -5.15
C ASN A 222 2.16 -22.48 -5.96
N GLN A 223 2.12 -23.76 -5.57
CA GLN A 223 1.22 -24.73 -6.21
C GLN A 223 -0.24 -24.38 -5.93
N VAL A 224 -0.59 -24.05 -4.69
CA VAL A 224 -1.95 -23.61 -4.32
C VAL A 224 -2.34 -22.35 -5.10
N ALA A 225 -1.47 -21.35 -5.18
CA ALA A 225 -1.73 -20.15 -5.96
C ALA A 225 -1.95 -20.46 -7.45
N GLN A 226 -1.15 -21.35 -8.04
CA GLN A 226 -1.33 -21.78 -9.43
C GLN A 226 -2.65 -22.53 -9.64
N GLU A 227 -3.04 -23.42 -8.72
CA GLU A 227 -4.32 -24.15 -8.79
C GLU A 227 -5.54 -23.22 -8.63
N LEU A 228 -5.41 -22.15 -7.84
CA LEU A 228 -6.51 -21.21 -7.58
C LEU A 228 -6.65 -20.12 -8.63
N TYR A 229 -5.54 -19.59 -9.12
CA TYR A 229 -5.55 -18.41 -9.99
C TYR A 229 -4.98 -18.63 -11.38
N GLY A 230 -4.31 -19.77 -11.64
CA GLY A 230 -3.61 -19.98 -12.91
C GLY A 230 -4.50 -19.93 -14.16
N ASP A 231 -5.78 -20.30 -14.04
CA ASP A 231 -6.77 -20.16 -15.10
C ASP A 231 -7.49 -18.80 -15.10
N LEU A 232 -7.32 -18.01 -14.01
CA LEU A 232 -8.02 -16.73 -13.82
C LEU A 232 -7.16 -15.55 -14.20
N MET A 233 -5.85 -15.61 -13.98
CA MET A 233 -4.93 -14.53 -14.26
C MET A 233 -3.50 -14.99 -14.43
N THR A 234 -2.70 -14.20 -15.12
CA THR A 234 -1.24 -14.36 -15.25
C THR A 234 -0.56 -13.14 -14.64
N CYS A 235 0.40 -13.38 -13.75
CA CYS A 235 1.15 -12.29 -13.10
C CYS A 235 2.63 -12.36 -13.47
N THR A 236 3.29 -11.19 -13.53
CA THR A 236 4.75 -11.08 -13.68
C THR A 236 5.47 -11.63 -12.46
N ASN A 237 6.79 -11.77 -12.57
CA ASN A 237 7.61 -12.02 -11.39
C ASN A 237 7.44 -10.88 -10.38
N ARG A 238 7.66 -11.20 -9.10
CA ARG A 238 7.56 -10.24 -7.99
C ARG A 238 8.67 -9.19 -8.09
N GLU A 239 8.27 -7.95 -7.95
CA GLU A 239 9.14 -6.79 -7.77
C GLU A 239 9.17 -6.37 -6.31
#